data_1dee03997dcf3bee0d2b45ccaf0b2c83
#
_entry.id   1dee03997dcf3bee0d2b45ccaf0b2c83
#
_cell.length_a   1.000
_cell.length_b   1.000
_cell.length_c   1.000
_cell.angle_alpha   90.00
_cell.angle_beta   90.00
_cell.angle_gamma   90.00
#
_symmetry.space_group_name_H-M   'P 1'
#
loop_
_entity.id
_entity.type
_entity.pdbx_description
1 polymer ?
#
loop_
_entity_poly.entity_id
_entity_poly.type
_entity_poly.pdbx_seq_one_letter_code
_entity_poly.pdbx_strand_id
1 'polypeptide(L)'
;MSAPSFRDFLFAPDHPRVAGIRGLAARDYAEAAKTDSFAGPMIEGWDALYPEPFSGITNDGVLRPGLYPLAPARDGEEAPTASMVAAGRKLLEVATREQVTRLTYAVDAHEWKSWANPEFMQHDTGLRLDELDPPVRDAALAVVEESLSPAGFDLARNLMRINGFLGELVELPLLMNEFSYNFALFGEPSETEPWGWQLFGHHVALNCLVAGTQLVISPVFLGAEPDVIDAGPHRGVKVFKERIALARQLMGALPEGLRKEATVYAAMVDPAMPEGRIHPGDERHLGGCFQDNRVIPYEGIPVSSMPPVALAVLEEVVEDFIAYLPDGPRAARRREIQEHFGESWFSWIGGWEGQEAFYFRLQSPVVVMELDHHTGVFLSNEEPAPFHMHTVLRTPHGNDYGRELVRHFPSIAP
;
A
#
# COMPACT_ATOMS: atom_id res chain seq x y z
N MET A 1 -11.70 -26.77 -16.55
CA MET A 1 -12.28 -25.47 -17.00
C MET A 1 -11.15 -24.45 -16.94
N SER A 2 -11.04 -23.54 -17.90
CA SER A 2 -10.09 -22.41 -17.81
C SER A 2 -10.49 -21.54 -16.62
N ALA A 3 -9.51 -20.93 -15.91
CA ALA A 3 -9.81 -19.95 -14.90
C ALA A 3 -10.65 -18.81 -15.50
N PRO A 4 -11.60 -18.24 -14.76
CA PRO A 4 -12.42 -17.14 -15.26
C PRO A 4 -11.52 -15.93 -15.59
N SER A 5 -11.83 -15.25 -16.69
CA SER A 5 -11.17 -14.01 -17.09
C SER A 5 -11.88 -12.83 -16.41
N PHE A 6 -11.14 -11.79 -16.05
CA PHE A 6 -11.76 -10.55 -15.57
C PHE A 6 -12.80 -9.98 -16.55
N ARG A 7 -12.64 -10.27 -17.86
CA ARG A 7 -13.59 -9.82 -18.88
C ARG A 7 -14.96 -10.46 -18.78
N ASP A 8 -15.06 -11.62 -18.12
CA ASP A 8 -16.34 -12.29 -17.86
C ASP A 8 -17.18 -11.54 -16.81
N PHE A 9 -16.55 -10.56 -16.11
CA PHE A 9 -17.13 -9.78 -15.02
C PHE A 9 -17.29 -8.29 -15.31
N LEU A 10 -17.19 -7.88 -16.58
CA LEU A 10 -17.48 -6.48 -16.94
C LEU A 10 -18.95 -6.17 -16.72
N PHE A 11 -19.23 -5.01 -16.10
CA PHE A 11 -20.58 -4.49 -16.03
C PHE A 11 -21.10 -4.15 -17.44
N ALA A 12 -22.41 -4.35 -17.66
CA ALA A 12 -23.05 -3.80 -18.83
C ALA A 12 -22.91 -2.27 -18.85
N PRO A 13 -22.77 -1.63 -20.03
CA PRO A 13 -22.54 -0.18 -20.13
C PRO A 13 -23.62 0.70 -19.45
N ASP A 14 -24.84 0.21 -19.33
CA ASP A 14 -25.98 0.88 -18.68
C ASP A 14 -26.17 0.49 -17.22
N HIS A 15 -25.25 -0.33 -16.65
CA HIS A 15 -25.33 -0.73 -15.26
C HIS A 15 -25.20 0.48 -14.34
N PRO A 16 -26.07 0.64 -13.32
CA PRO A 16 -26.08 1.82 -12.44
C PRO A 16 -24.75 2.15 -11.79
N ARG A 17 -23.94 1.14 -11.46
CA ARG A 17 -22.62 1.28 -10.84
C ARG A 17 -21.65 2.14 -11.68
N VAL A 18 -21.73 2.08 -13.01
CA VAL A 18 -20.84 2.81 -13.91
C VAL A 18 -21.56 3.94 -14.63
N ALA A 19 -22.81 3.74 -15.05
CA ALA A 19 -23.57 4.75 -15.81
C ALA A 19 -23.85 6.02 -15.02
N GLY A 20 -24.09 5.90 -13.70
CA GLY A 20 -24.44 7.02 -12.82
C GLY A 20 -23.27 7.98 -12.53
N ILE A 21 -22.04 7.56 -12.77
CA ILE A 21 -20.84 8.34 -12.44
C ILE A 21 -20.03 8.76 -13.68
N ARG A 22 -20.49 8.39 -14.89
CA ARG A 22 -19.84 8.81 -16.14
C ARG A 22 -19.82 10.32 -16.27
N GLY A 23 -18.65 10.84 -16.65
CA GLY A 23 -18.46 12.26 -16.89
C GLY A 23 -18.27 13.10 -15.63
N LEU A 24 -18.34 12.52 -14.43
CA LEU A 24 -17.98 13.23 -13.20
C LEU A 24 -16.48 13.47 -13.14
N ALA A 25 -16.09 14.68 -12.76
CA ALA A 25 -14.72 14.95 -12.36
C ALA A 25 -14.42 14.35 -10.97
N ALA A 26 -13.16 14.15 -10.63
CA ALA A 26 -12.76 13.47 -9.39
C ALA A 26 -13.36 14.12 -8.12
N ARG A 27 -13.40 15.46 -8.05
CA ARG A 27 -13.97 16.18 -6.89
C ARG A 27 -15.48 16.05 -6.83
N ASP A 28 -16.18 16.10 -7.97
CA ASP A 28 -17.63 15.93 -8.03
C ASP A 28 -18.01 14.50 -7.64
N TYR A 29 -17.22 13.52 -8.06
CA TYR A 29 -17.41 12.13 -7.66
C TYR A 29 -17.14 11.91 -6.16
N ALA A 30 -16.11 12.52 -5.60
CA ALA A 30 -15.82 12.46 -4.17
C ALA A 30 -17.00 13.01 -3.33
N GLU A 31 -17.62 14.10 -3.75
CA GLU A 31 -18.82 14.63 -3.08
C GLU A 31 -20.03 13.71 -3.25
N ALA A 32 -20.23 13.13 -4.43
CA ALA A 32 -21.33 12.18 -4.67
C ALA A 32 -21.17 10.90 -3.83
N ALA A 33 -19.93 10.40 -3.68
CA ALA A 33 -19.60 9.20 -2.89
C ALA A 33 -20.01 9.33 -1.41
N LYS A 34 -19.97 10.52 -0.83
CA LYS A 34 -20.39 10.77 0.56
C LYS A 34 -21.87 10.45 0.81
N THR A 35 -22.70 10.49 -0.22
CA THR A 35 -24.14 10.19 -0.12
C THR A 35 -24.51 8.84 -0.75
N ASP A 36 -23.54 8.12 -1.30
CA ASP A 36 -23.76 6.78 -1.82
C ASP A 36 -24.04 5.78 -0.69
N SER A 37 -24.92 4.82 -0.94
CA SER A 37 -25.37 3.86 0.09
C SER A 37 -24.27 2.89 0.54
N PHE A 38 -23.24 2.66 -0.28
CA PHE A 38 -22.10 1.80 0.03
C PHE A 38 -20.88 2.62 0.49
N ALA A 39 -20.49 3.62 -0.29
CA ALA A 39 -19.30 4.42 0.00
C ALA A 39 -19.51 5.40 1.17
N GLY A 40 -20.68 5.98 1.33
CA GLY A 40 -20.95 6.98 2.37
C GLY A 40 -20.67 6.51 3.79
N PRO A 41 -21.22 5.38 4.26
CA PRO A 41 -20.90 4.84 5.60
C PRO A 41 -19.42 4.50 5.79
N MET A 42 -18.73 4.06 4.74
CA MET A 42 -17.28 3.78 4.77
C MET A 42 -16.47 5.06 4.91
N ILE A 43 -16.82 6.10 4.13
CA ILE A 43 -16.22 7.45 4.22
C ILE A 43 -16.42 8.03 5.62
N GLU A 44 -17.63 7.97 6.18
CA GLU A 44 -17.93 8.44 7.53
C GLU A 44 -17.08 7.73 8.59
N GLY A 45 -16.91 6.40 8.44
CA GLY A 45 -16.04 5.61 9.33
C GLY A 45 -14.59 6.05 9.26
N TRP A 46 -14.04 6.30 8.08
CA TRP A 46 -12.67 6.78 7.89
C TRP A 46 -12.49 8.23 8.36
N ASP A 47 -13.45 9.11 8.10
CA ASP A 47 -13.43 10.49 8.59
C ASP A 47 -13.44 10.56 10.12
N ALA A 48 -14.05 9.60 10.80
CA ALA A 48 -14.01 9.50 12.26
C ALA A 48 -12.62 9.12 12.78
N LEU A 49 -11.85 8.31 12.03
CA LEU A 49 -10.50 7.89 12.40
C LEU A 49 -9.42 8.90 12.01
N TYR A 50 -9.65 9.69 10.96
CA TYR A 50 -8.65 10.64 10.44
C TYR A 50 -8.12 11.63 11.49
N PRO A 51 -8.94 12.29 12.32
CA PRO A 51 -8.46 13.27 13.31
C PRO A 51 -7.71 12.65 14.50
N GLU A 52 -7.71 11.33 14.68
CA GLU A 52 -7.01 10.70 15.79
C GLU A 52 -5.50 10.97 15.73
N PRO A 53 -4.85 11.31 16.85
CA PRO A 53 -3.39 11.40 16.90
C PRO A 53 -2.75 10.07 16.49
N PHE A 54 -1.70 10.13 15.67
CA PHE A 54 -0.96 8.93 15.26
C PHE A 54 -0.19 8.35 16.46
N SER A 55 -0.35 7.04 16.69
CA SER A 55 0.43 6.28 17.68
C SER A 55 1.15 5.08 17.07
N GLY A 56 0.57 4.44 16.07
CA GLY A 56 1.10 3.26 15.40
C GLY A 56 0.33 1.98 15.71
N ILE A 57 0.31 1.06 14.75
CA ILE A 57 -0.24 -0.29 14.92
C ILE A 57 0.54 -1.03 16.01
N THR A 58 -0.18 -1.81 16.82
CA THR A 58 0.39 -2.69 17.85
C THR A 58 -0.31 -4.05 17.83
N ASN A 59 0.27 -5.06 18.48
CA ASN A 59 -0.38 -6.36 18.63
C ASN A 59 -1.27 -6.47 19.90
N ASP A 60 -1.04 -5.60 20.89
CA ASP A 60 -1.65 -5.68 22.22
C ASP A 60 -2.07 -4.31 22.81
N GLY A 61 -1.95 -3.25 22.03
CA GLY A 61 -2.24 -1.87 22.46
C GLY A 61 -1.07 -1.16 23.14
N VAL A 62 0.10 -1.80 23.25
CA VAL A 62 1.27 -1.25 23.94
C VAL A 62 2.39 -0.95 22.94
N LEU A 63 2.82 0.30 22.88
CA LEU A 63 3.99 0.70 22.08
C LEU A 63 5.27 0.12 22.66
N ARG A 64 6.13 -0.44 21.80
CA ARG A 64 7.45 -0.94 22.15
C ARG A 64 8.51 0.07 21.74
N PRO A 65 9.13 0.82 22.67
CA PRO A 65 10.12 1.84 22.34
C PRO A 65 11.45 1.22 21.91
N GLY A 66 12.24 1.99 21.15
CA GLY A 66 13.62 1.64 20.80
C GLY A 66 13.77 0.61 19.67
N LEU A 67 12.69 0.28 18.95
CA LEU A 67 12.76 -0.57 17.75
C LEU A 67 13.43 0.14 16.58
N TYR A 68 13.33 1.46 16.49
CA TYR A 68 13.75 2.26 15.33
C TYR A 68 14.71 3.38 15.74
N PRO A 69 15.96 3.06 16.09
CA PRO A 69 16.92 4.08 16.49
C PRO A 69 17.33 4.94 15.29
N LEU A 70 17.39 6.27 15.48
CA LEU A 70 18.07 7.14 14.54
C LEU A 70 19.58 6.91 14.67
N ALA A 71 20.20 6.36 13.63
CA ALA A 71 21.63 6.11 13.56
C ALA A 71 22.09 6.20 12.11
N PRO A 72 23.36 6.51 11.82
CA PRO A 72 23.89 6.33 10.47
C PRO A 72 23.62 4.91 9.97
N ALA A 73 23.21 4.79 8.71
CA ALA A 73 23.07 3.48 8.07
C ALA A 73 24.39 2.71 8.12
N ARG A 74 24.33 1.38 8.13
CA ARG A 74 25.53 0.54 8.00
C ARG A 74 26.07 0.66 6.57
N ASP A 75 27.36 0.37 6.38
CA ASP A 75 27.99 0.35 5.06
C ASP A 75 27.18 -0.50 4.08
N GLY A 76 26.73 0.09 2.98
CA GLY A 76 25.92 -0.55 1.96
C GLY A 76 24.41 -0.60 2.27
N GLU A 77 23.95 -0.01 3.38
CA GLU A 77 22.52 0.11 3.74
C GLU A 77 21.98 1.55 3.53
N GLU A 78 22.79 2.47 3.00
CA GLU A 78 22.46 3.87 2.88
C GLU A 78 21.33 4.14 1.87
N ALA A 79 20.50 5.11 2.21
CA ALA A 79 19.50 5.66 1.30
C ALA A 79 20.16 6.45 0.15
N PRO A 80 19.55 6.53 -1.04
CA PRO A 80 20.03 7.36 -2.15
C PRO A 80 19.69 8.85 -1.94
N THR A 81 19.97 9.38 -0.75
CA THR A 81 19.50 10.68 -0.28
C THR A 81 19.89 11.83 -1.21
N ALA A 82 21.11 11.82 -1.76
CA ALA A 82 21.57 12.91 -2.63
C ALA A 82 20.75 13.02 -3.92
N SER A 83 20.42 11.90 -4.57
CA SER A 83 19.59 11.89 -5.78
C SER A 83 18.14 12.25 -5.47
N MET A 84 17.60 11.74 -4.35
CA MET A 84 16.26 12.12 -3.87
C MET A 84 16.16 13.64 -3.63
N VAL A 85 17.15 14.24 -2.97
CA VAL A 85 17.21 15.70 -2.72
C VAL A 85 17.28 16.48 -4.02
N ALA A 86 18.10 16.04 -4.97
CA ALA A 86 18.20 16.70 -6.27
C ALA A 86 16.86 16.69 -7.01
N ALA A 87 16.16 15.56 -7.03
CA ALA A 87 14.82 15.44 -7.63
C ALA A 87 13.77 16.29 -6.91
N GLY A 88 13.74 16.28 -5.57
CA GLY A 88 12.83 17.11 -4.78
C GLY A 88 13.03 18.60 -5.01
N ARG A 89 14.28 19.08 -5.04
CA ARG A 89 14.61 20.47 -5.37
C ARG A 89 14.20 20.83 -6.80
N LYS A 90 14.41 19.91 -7.75
CA LYS A 90 13.99 20.14 -9.15
C LYS A 90 12.48 20.28 -9.27
N LEU A 91 11.70 19.48 -8.54
CA LEU A 91 10.25 19.64 -8.48
C LEU A 91 9.85 21.03 -7.96
N LEU A 92 10.45 21.48 -6.86
CA LEU A 92 10.17 22.81 -6.29
C LEU A 92 10.59 23.95 -7.23
N GLU A 93 11.63 23.76 -8.06
CA GLU A 93 12.07 24.73 -9.06
C GLU A 93 11.10 24.88 -10.24
N VAL A 94 10.50 23.77 -10.72
CA VAL A 94 9.61 23.80 -11.90
C VAL A 94 8.15 24.08 -11.55
N ALA A 95 7.76 23.87 -10.31
CA ALA A 95 6.42 24.16 -9.82
C ALA A 95 6.20 25.67 -9.65
N THR A 96 4.99 26.14 -9.93
CA THR A 96 4.59 27.51 -9.64
C THR A 96 4.51 27.75 -8.12
N ARG A 97 4.55 29.00 -7.69
CA ARG A 97 4.42 29.37 -6.28
C ARG A 97 3.12 28.83 -5.65
N GLU A 98 2.02 28.85 -6.39
CA GLU A 98 0.73 28.31 -5.94
C GLU A 98 0.82 26.79 -5.77
N GLN A 99 1.41 26.09 -6.75
CA GLN A 99 1.63 24.64 -6.66
C GLN A 99 2.53 24.28 -5.48
N VAL A 100 3.63 25.01 -5.25
CA VAL A 100 4.49 24.77 -4.08
C VAL A 100 3.72 24.92 -2.77
N THR A 101 2.86 25.94 -2.65
CA THR A 101 2.04 26.13 -1.43
C THR A 101 1.09 24.98 -1.18
N ARG A 102 0.51 24.36 -2.22
CA ARG A 102 -0.37 23.21 -2.10
C ARG A 102 0.39 21.90 -1.93
N LEU A 103 1.60 21.83 -2.47
CA LEU A 103 2.45 20.64 -2.50
C LEU A 103 3.09 20.33 -1.14
N THR A 104 3.48 21.38 -0.37
CA THR A 104 4.40 21.26 0.77
C THR A 104 3.71 21.36 2.11
N TYR A 105 4.07 20.43 3.01
CA TYR A 105 3.57 20.32 4.38
C TYR A 105 4.74 20.26 5.37
N ALA A 106 4.47 20.49 6.65
CA ALA A 106 5.46 20.21 7.70
C ALA A 106 5.81 18.72 7.72
N VAL A 107 7.04 18.38 8.11
CA VAL A 107 7.50 16.98 8.11
C VAL A 107 6.71 16.09 9.08
N ASP A 108 6.13 16.66 10.12
CA ASP A 108 5.27 16.02 11.11
C ASP A 108 3.78 16.26 10.87
N ALA A 109 3.40 16.81 9.70
CA ALA A 109 2.02 17.16 9.37
C ALA A 109 1.07 15.96 9.47
N HIS A 110 -0.19 16.28 9.79
CA HIS A 110 -1.26 15.30 9.91
C HIS A 110 -1.63 14.67 8.55
N GLU A 111 -1.40 15.41 7.49
CA GLU A 111 -1.70 15.05 6.10
C GLU A 111 -0.98 13.78 5.62
N TRP A 112 0.06 13.29 6.32
CA TRP A 112 0.59 11.94 6.10
C TRP A 112 -0.49 10.83 6.14
N LYS A 113 -1.56 11.03 6.93
CA LYS A 113 -2.66 10.08 7.07
C LYS A 113 -3.72 10.19 5.98
N SER A 114 -3.56 11.09 5.00
CA SER A 114 -4.56 11.40 3.97
C SER A 114 -4.73 10.31 2.90
N TRP A 115 -3.82 9.33 2.83
CA TRP A 115 -3.90 8.31 1.80
C TRP A 115 -5.10 7.39 1.98
N ALA A 116 -5.71 7.03 0.87
CA ALA A 116 -6.77 6.04 0.78
C ALA A 116 -6.60 5.23 -0.50
N ASN A 117 -7.13 4.01 -0.53
CA ASN A 117 -7.02 3.08 -1.64
C ASN A 117 -8.18 3.09 -2.64
N PRO A 118 -9.38 3.66 -2.36
CA PRO A 118 -10.45 3.74 -3.32
C PRO A 118 -10.17 4.70 -4.48
N GLU A 119 -11.00 4.62 -5.49
CA GLU A 119 -10.98 5.47 -6.67
C GLU A 119 -11.49 6.90 -6.41
N PHE A 120 -12.24 7.12 -5.34
CA PHE A 120 -12.65 8.46 -4.95
C PHE A 120 -11.60 9.13 -4.05
N MET A 121 -11.48 10.43 -4.21
CA MET A 121 -10.53 11.24 -3.46
C MET A 121 -11.08 11.56 -2.07
N GLN A 122 -10.68 10.81 -1.03
CA GLN A 122 -11.09 11.06 0.35
C GLN A 122 -10.57 12.42 0.86
N HIS A 123 -9.31 12.71 0.59
CA HIS A 123 -8.64 13.97 0.93
C HIS A 123 -7.90 14.54 -0.28
N ASP A 124 -8.07 15.85 -0.56
CA ASP A 124 -7.39 16.56 -1.63
C ASP A 124 -6.04 17.12 -1.14
N THR A 125 -5.16 16.23 -0.70
CA THR A 125 -3.82 16.58 -0.17
C THR A 125 -2.80 16.61 -1.31
N GLY A 126 -1.99 17.67 -1.37
CA GLY A 126 -0.95 17.86 -2.37
C GLY A 126 -1.47 18.30 -3.74
N LEU A 127 -0.84 17.80 -4.79
CA LEU A 127 -1.18 18.08 -6.18
C LEU A 127 -1.63 16.80 -6.88
N ARG A 128 -2.72 16.90 -7.62
CA ARG A 128 -3.20 15.78 -8.43
C ARG A 128 -2.45 15.74 -9.77
N LEU A 129 -1.78 14.64 -10.08
CA LEU A 129 -0.86 14.52 -11.21
C LEU A 129 -1.51 14.69 -12.58
N ASP A 130 -2.78 14.29 -12.75
CA ASP A 130 -3.52 14.47 -14.01
C ASP A 130 -3.99 15.92 -14.25
N GLU A 131 -3.88 16.79 -13.26
CA GLU A 131 -4.15 18.23 -13.36
C GLU A 131 -2.87 19.05 -13.64
N LEU A 132 -1.69 18.42 -13.69
CA LEU A 132 -0.41 19.09 -13.84
C LEU A 132 0.08 19.09 -15.28
N ASP A 133 0.76 20.17 -15.65
CA ASP A 133 1.55 20.20 -16.87
C ASP A 133 2.67 19.13 -16.81
N PRO A 134 3.03 18.51 -17.96
CA PRO A 134 4.02 17.45 -18.00
C PRO A 134 5.33 17.74 -17.26
N PRO A 135 5.96 18.92 -17.36
CA PRO A 135 7.22 19.17 -16.64
C PRO A 135 7.11 19.05 -15.11
N VAL A 136 6.00 19.48 -14.51
CA VAL A 136 5.79 19.40 -13.06
C VAL A 136 5.44 17.98 -12.65
N ARG A 137 4.54 17.33 -13.41
CA ARG A 137 4.17 15.92 -13.20
C ARG A 137 5.38 14.99 -13.29
N ASP A 138 6.19 15.15 -14.34
CA ASP A 138 7.37 14.31 -14.57
C ASP A 138 8.43 14.54 -13.48
N ALA A 139 8.57 15.78 -12.98
CA ALA A 139 9.44 16.07 -11.84
C ALA A 139 8.93 15.44 -10.53
N ALA A 140 7.62 15.41 -10.29
CA ALA A 140 7.05 14.68 -9.14
C ALA A 140 7.31 13.18 -9.23
N LEU A 141 7.13 12.58 -10.41
CA LEU A 141 7.43 11.17 -10.64
C LEU A 141 8.93 10.86 -10.52
N ALA A 142 9.81 11.79 -10.89
CA ALA A 142 11.26 11.63 -10.69
C ALA A 142 11.64 11.56 -9.20
N VAL A 143 10.94 12.26 -8.30
CA VAL A 143 11.14 12.09 -6.85
C VAL A 143 10.82 10.65 -6.42
N VAL A 144 9.74 10.09 -6.94
CA VAL A 144 9.36 8.69 -6.67
C VAL A 144 10.41 7.72 -7.23
N GLU A 145 10.86 7.95 -8.48
CA GLU A 145 11.85 7.12 -9.17
C GLU A 145 13.18 7.06 -8.40
N GLU A 146 13.70 8.21 -7.96
CA GLU A 146 14.96 8.29 -7.21
C GLU A 146 14.88 7.72 -5.79
N SER A 147 13.67 7.45 -5.29
CA SER A 147 13.42 6.90 -3.96
C SER A 147 13.17 5.39 -3.96
N LEU A 148 12.90 4.79 -5.12
CA LEU A 148 12.56 3.39 -5.26
C LEU A 148 13.67 2.62 -5.99
N SER A 149 13.62 1.29 -5.88
CA SER A 149 14.36 0.44 -6.82
C SER A 149 13.77 0.58 -8.24
N PRO A 150 14.53 0.27 -9.30
CA PRO A 150 13.99 0.25 -10.65
C PRO A 150 12.74 -0.64 -10.78
N ALA A 151 12.77 -1.82 -10.16
CA ALA A 151 11.62 -2.75 -10.14
C ALA A 151 10.43 -2.18 -9.35
N GLY A 152 10.68 -1.47 -8.26
CA GLY A 152 9.65 -0.80 -7.46
C GLY A 152 8.97 0.34 -8.21
N PHE A 153 9.75 1.16 -8.89
CA PHE A 153 9.21 2.23 -9.73
C PHE A 153 8.41 1.67 -10.91
N ASP A 154 8.93 0.65 -11.60
CA ASP A 154 8.21 -0.05 -12.66
C ASP A 154 6.89 -0.65 -12.16
N LEU A 155 6.87 -1.26 -10.97
CA LEU A 155 5.65 -1.79 -10.36
C LEU A 155 4.64 -0.67 -10.10
N ALA A 156 5.04 0.42 -9.46
CA ALA A 156 4.16 1.57 -9.20
C ALA A 156 3.59 2.15 -10.51
N ARG A 157 4.43 2.35 -11.52
CA ARG A 157 3.99 2.81 -12.85
C ARG A 157 3.05 1.83 -13.55
N ASN A 158 3.28 0.53 -13.42
CA ASN A 158 2.41 -0.49 -14.00
C ASN A 158 1.04 -0.54 -13.30
N LEU A 159 0.98 -0.34 -11.98
CA LEU A 159 -0.29 -0.21 -11.25
C LEU A 159 -1.07 1.04 -11.70
N MET A 160 -0.38 2.17 -11.85
CA MET A 160 -0.99 3.40 -12.40
C MET A 160 -1.53 3.19 -13.83
N ARG A 161 -0.82 2.44 -14.69
CA ARG A 161 -1.28 2.06 -16.05
C ARG A 161 -2.48 1.12 -16.01
N ILE A 162 -2.51 0.18 -15.07
CA ILE A 162 -3.67 -0.70 -14.84
C ILE A 162 -4.88 0.11 -14.42
N ASN A 163 -4.72 1.10 -13.53
CA ASN A 163 -5.80 2.01 -13.17
C ASN A 163 -6.33 2.78 -14.40
N GLY A 164 -5.44 3.27 -15.26
CA GLY A 164 -5.84 3.90 -16.53
C GLY A 164 -6.57 2.94 -17.46
N PHE A 165 -6.08 1.71 -17.57
CA PHE A 165 -6.74 0.65 -18.35
C PHE A 165 -8.12 0.31 -17.79
N LEU A 166 -8.29 0.21 -16.48
CA LEU A 166 -9.59 0.02 -15.85
C LEU A 166 -10.54 1.18 -16.18
N GLY A 167 -10.07 2.42 -16.07
CA GLY A 167 -10.86 3.60 -16.42
C GLY A 167 -11.34 3.62 -17.87
N GLU A 168 -10.50 3.20 -18.83
CA GLU A 168 -10.91 3.00 -20.23
C GLU A 168 -11.92 1.88 -20.35
N LEU A 169 -11.70 0.77 -19.66
CA LEU A 169 -12.51 -0.45 -19.74
C LEU A 169 -13.96 -0.22 -19.28
N VAL A 170 -14.14 0.62 -18.26
CA VAL A 170 -15.45 0.93 -17.66
C VAL A 170 -15.97 2.32 -18.06
N GLU A 171 -15.30 2.99 -18.99
CA GLU A 171 -15.66 4.31 -19.52
C GLU A 171 -15.68 5.44 -18.46
N LEU A 172 -14.74 5.41 -17.52
CA LEU A 172 -14.57 6.37 -16.43
C LEU A 172 -13.18 7.06 -16.43
N PRO A 173 -12.64 7.54 -17.58
CA PRO A 173 -11.26 8.03 -17.66
C PRO A 173 -11.02 9.35 -16.91
N LEU A 174 -12.05 10.07 -16.51
CA LEU A 174 -11.94 11.26 -15.66
C LEU A 174 -11.67 10.92 -14.18
N LEU A 175 -12.07 9.73 -13.75
CA LEU A 175 -11.86 9.23 -12.40
C LEU A 175 -10.62 8.38 -12.30
N MET A 176 -10.45 7.45 -13.24
CA MET A 176 -9.37 6.49 -13.29
C MET A 176 -8.56 6.65 -14.58
N ASN A 177 -7.37 7.23 -14.45
CA ASN A 177 -6.39 7.35 -15.50
C ASN A 177 -4.99 7.10 -14.95
N GLU A 178 -3.97 7.01 -15.81
CA GLU A 178 -2.59 6.72 -15.39
C GLU A 178 -2.04 7.74 -14.39
N PHE A 179 -2.61 8.95 -14.31
CA PHE A 179 -2.11 10.05 -13.47
C PHE A 179 -3.14 10.54 -12.45
N SER A 180 -4.23 9.81 -12.21
CA SER A 180 -5.24 10.17 -11.22
C SER A 180 -4.80 9.90 -9.77
N TYR A 181 -3.64 10.46 -9.40
CA TYR A 181 -2.96 10.28 -8.11
C TYR A 181 -2.57 11.63 -7.52
N ASN A 182 -2.64 11.73 -6.19
CA ASN A 182 -2.16 12.90 -5.45
C ASN A 182 -0.70 12.71 -5.06
N PHE A 183 0.08 13.79 -5.13
CA PHE A 183 1.48 13.83 -4.69
C PHE A 183 1.72 15.00 -3.73
N ALA A 184 2.39 14.74 -2.61
CA ALA A 184 2.72 15.74 -1.59
C ALA A 184 4.17 15.60 -1.12
N LEU A 185 4.78 16.73 -0.71
CA LEU A 185 6.07 16.79 -0.04
C LEU A 185 5.90 17.18 1.43
N PHE A 186 6.71 16.58 2.29
CA PHE A 186 6.72 16.82 3.73
C PHE A 186 8.14 17.21 4.18
N GLY A 187 8.28 18.38 4.77
CA GLY A 187 9.59 18.99 5.05
C GLY A 187 10.25 19.55 3.78
N GLU A 188 11.50 19.94 3.89
CA GLU A 188 12.30 20.46 2.79
C GLU A 188 13.35 19.45 2.35
N PRO A 189 13.54 19.20 1.02
CA PRO A 189 14.57 18.30 0.53
C PRO A 189 15.96 18.62 1.09
N SER A 190 16.47 17.75 1.99
CA SER A 190 17.70 17.92 2.76
C SER A 190 18.48 16.63 2.85
N GLU A 191 19.81 16.71 2.83
CA GLU A 191 20.68 15.55 3.03
C GLU A 191 20.83 15.17 4.53
N THR A 192 20.41 16.05 5.43
CA THR A 192 20.62 15.89 6.88
C THR A 192 19.34 15.93 7.69
N GLU A 193 18.42 16.84 7.36
CA GLU A 193 17.13 16.97 8.05
C GLU A 193 16.09 16.01 7.44
N PRO A 194 15.10 15.56 8.24
CA PRO A 194 14.08 14.65 7.76
C PRO A 194 13.13 15.36 6.78
N TRP A 195 12.84 14.68 5.69
CA TRP A 195 11.83 15.08 4.73
C TRP A 195 11.27 13.85 4.02
N GLY A 196 10.19 14.03 3.26
CA GLY A 196 9.64 12.92 2.53
C GLY A 196 8.57 13.32 1.54
N TRP A 197 7.90 12.32 1.01
CA TRP A 197 6.84 12.48 0.02
C TRP A 197 5.77 11.39 0.17
N GLN A 198 4.61 11.69 -0.36
CA GLN A 198 3.48 10.75 -0.45
C GLN A 198 2.94 10.77 -1.88
N LEU A 199 2.71 9.58 -2.45
CA LEU A 199 1.97 9.38 -3.69
C LEU A 199 0.81 8.44 -3.38
N PHE A 200 -0.44 8.86 -3.64
CA PHE A 200 -1.59 8.02 -3.34
C PHE A 200 -2.77 8.25 -4.30
N GLY A 201 -3.59 7.24 -4.43
CA GLY A 201 -4.82 7.18 -5.21
C GLY A 201 -5.26 5.74 -5.36
N HIS A 202 -6.14 5.47 -6.32
CA HIS A 202 -6.68 4.14 -6.53
C HIS A 202 -5.57 3.09 -6.70
N HIS A 203 -5.55 2.12 -5.80
CA HIS A 203 -4.63 0.99 -5.78
C HIS A 203 -3.13 1.29 -5.57
N VAL A 204 -2.74 2.54 -5.33
CA VAL A 204 -1.34 2.87 -4.97
C VAL A 204 -1.33 3.87 -3.83
N ALA A 205 -0.63 3.55 -2.76
CA ALA A 205 -0.19 4.52 -1.77
C ALA A 205 1.24 4.19 -1.33
N LEU A 206 2.12 5.17 -1.48
CA LEU A 206 3.52 5.11 -1.09
C LEU A 206 3.81 6.32 -0.19
N ASN A 207 4.34 6.06 0.99
CA ASN A 207 4.69 7.06 1.99
C ASN A 207 6.17 6.92 2.29
N CYS A 208 6.98 7.86 1.86
CA CYS A 208 8.44 7.81 1.95
C CYS A 208 8.98 8.92 2.83
N LEU A 209 9.73 8.58 3.85
CA LEU A 209 10.51 9.51 4.67
C LEU A 209 11.99 9.14 4.58
N VAL A 210 12.85 10.13 4.38
CA VAL A 210 14.31 10.00 4.49
C VAL A 210 14.82 10.91 5.61
N ALA A 211 15.72 10.37 6.42
CA ALA A 211 16.37 11.08 7.52
C ALA A 211 17.88 10.79 7.49
N GLY A 212 18.66 11.72 6.95
CA GLY A 212 20.07 11.48 6.67
C GLY A 212 20.26 10.29 5.72
N THR A 213 20.86 9.20 6.21
CA THR A 213 21.11 7.98 5.43
C THR A 213 20.04 6.89 5.63
N GLN A 214 19.04 7.11 6.46
CA GLN A 214 17.97 6.15 6.71
C GLN A 214 16.73 6.47 5.88
N LEU A 215 16.09 5.42 5.34
CA LEU A 215 14.88 5.51 4.53
C LEU A 215 13.78 4.62 5.12
N VAL A 216 12.58 5.18 5.27
CA VAL A 216 11.37 4.43 5.59
C VAL A 216 10.35 4.67 4.49
N ILE A 217 9.88 3.60 3.84
CA ILE A 217 8.73 3.66 2.93
C ILE A 217 7.64 2.79 3.54
N SER A 218 6.74 3.43 4.27
CA SER A 218 5.63 2.81 5.01
C SER A 218 4.67 3.90 5.50
N PRO A 219 3.34 3.68 5.48
CA PRO A 219 2.63 2.56 4.87
C PRO A 219 2.86 2.42 3.37
N VAL A 220 2.77 1.17 2.87
CA VAL A 220 2.71 0.88 1.44
C VAL A 220 1.42 0.13 1.15
N PHE A 221 0.64 0.63 0.23
CA PHE A 221 -0.53 -0.06 -0.33
C PHE A 221 -0.34 -0.18 -1.84
N LEU A 222 -0.41 -1.41 -2.35
CA LEU A 222 -0.34 -1.70 -3.78
C LEU A 222 -1.45 -2.70 -4.13
N GLY A 223 -2.31 -2.35 -5.08
CA GLY A 223 -3.41 -3.17 -5.54
C GLY A 223 -3.60 -3.16 -7.05
N ALA A 224 -4.46 -4.01 -7.55
CA ALA A 224 -4.81 -4.08 -8.97
C ALA A 224 -6.20 -4.67 -9.18
N GLU A 225 -7.01 -4.04 -10.02
CA GLU A 225 -8.24 -4.52 -10.63
C GLU A 225 -8.27 -4.04 -12.09
N PRO A 226 -8.09 -4.94 -13.10
CA PRO A 226 -7.57 -6.31 -13.00
C PRO A 226 -6.04 -6.37 -12.79
N ASP A 227 -5.47 -7.57 -12.61
CA ASP A 227 -4.03 -7.79 -12.45
C ASP A 227 -3.23 -7.75 -13.77
N VAL A 228 -3.92 -7.55 -14.90
CA VAL A 228 -3.33 -7.63 -16.25
C VAL A 228 -3.93 -6.61 -17.20
N ILE A 229 -3.10 -6.05 -18.09
CA ILE A 229 -3.52 -5.27 -19.26
C ILE A 229 -3.48 -6.18 -20.47
N ASP A 230 -4.62 -6.54 -21.03
CA ASP A 230 -4.73 -7.45 -22.17
C ASP A 230 -4.98 -6.76 -23.52
N ALA A 231 -5.12 -5.42 -23.51
CA ALA A 231 -5.34 -4.60 -24.71
C ALA A 231 -4.65 -3.22 -24.60
N GLY A 232 -4.63 -2.47 -25.70
CA GLY A 232 -4.07 -1.11 -25.73
C GLY A 232 -2.54 -1.03 -25.71
N PRO A 233 -1.97 0.17 -25.44
CA PRO A 233 -0.53 0.44 -25.58
C PRO A 233 0.32 -0.29 -24.52
N HIS A 234 -0.26 -0.63 -23.36
CA HIS A 234 0.42 -1.33 -22.28
C HIS A 234 0.08 -2.83 -22.21
N ARG A 235 -0.45 -3.39 -23.30
CA ARG A 235 -0.78 -4.83 -23.37
C ARG A 235 0.41 -5.69 -22.97
N GLY A 236 0.16 -6.63 -22.06
CA GLY A 236 1.16 -7.57 -21.55
C GLY A 236 1.69 -7.21 -20.16
N VAL A 237 1.40 -6.01 -19.64
CA VAL A 237 1.64 -5.69 -18.23
C VAL A 237 0.86 -6.68 -17.37
N LYS A 238 1.55 -7.27 -16.40
CA LYS A 238 0.99 -8.21 -15.44
C LYS A 238 1.70 -8.02 -14.09
N VAL A 239 0.94 -7.93 -13.00
CA VAL A 239 1.45 -7.65 -11.66
C VAL A 239 1.17 -8.80 -10.69
N PHE A 240 1.90 -8.88 -9.59
CA PHE A 240 1.72 -9.77 -8.43
C PHE A 240 1.81 -11.28 -8.70
N LYS A 241 2.10 -11.72 -9.92
CA LYS A 241 2.17 -13.14 -10.25
C LYS A 241 3.14 -13.91 -9.35
N GLU A 242 4.34 -13.35 -9.14
CA GLU A 242 5.38 -13.97 -8.30
C GLU A 242 4.95 -13.99 -6.84
N ARG A 243 4.43 -12.88 -6.33
CA ARG A 243 3.92 -12.74 -4.95
C ARG A 243 2.87 -13.82 -4.61
N ILE A 244 1.92 -14.06 -5.51
CA ILE A 244 0.91 -15.11 -5.37
C ILE A 244 1.55 -16.50 -5.39
N ALA A 245 2.51 -16.72 -6.30
CA ALA A 245 3.20 -18.01 -6.41
C ALA A 245 4.00 -18.33 -5.14
N LEU A 246 4.75 -17.36 -4.62
CA LEU A 246 5.53 -17.49 -3.38
C LEU A 246 4.63 -17.75 -2.16
N ALA A 247 3.50 -17.03 -2.05
CA ALA A 247 2.55 -17.26 -0.96
C ALA A 247 2.00 -18.70 -0.95
N ARG A 248 1.63 -19.22 -2.12
CA ARG A 248 1.18 -20.62 -2.25
C ARG A 248 2.31 -21.64 -2.03
N GLN A 249 3.50 -21.33 -2.49
CA GLN A 249 4.70 -22.17 -2.25
C GLN A 249 5.00 -22.24 -0.74
N LEU A 250 4.85 -21.14 -0.01
CA LEU A 250 5.00 -21.13 1.46
C LEU A 250 4.00 -22.07 2.12
N MET A 251 2.71 -21.99 1.76
CA MET A 251 1.69 -22.91 2.29
C MET A 251 2.00 -24.37 1.90
N GLY A 252 2.46 -24.62 0.68
CA GLY A 252 2.89 -25.96 0.23
C GLY A 252 4.11 -26.52 0.98
N ALA A 253 5.00 -25.65 1.46
CA ALA A 253 6.19 -26.03 2.21
C ALA A 253 5.91 -26.33 3.69
N LEU A 254 4.74 -25.91 4.22
CA LEU A 254 4.33 -26.23 5.59
C LEU A 254 3.86 -27.68 5.71
N PRO A 255 4.25 -28.42 6.76
CA PRO A 255 3.61 -29.68 7.13
C PRO A 255 2.10 -29.50 7.34
N GLU A 256 1.32 -30.54 7.08
CA GLU A 256 -0.15 -30.51 7.14
C GLU A 256 -0.69 -29.93 8.47
N GLY A 257 -0.11 -30.33 9.61
CA GLY A 257 -0.50 -29.83 10.93
C GLY A 257 -0.31 -28.32 11.05
N LEU A 258 0.86 -27.79 10.68
CA LEU A 258 1.16 -26.36 10.71
C LEU A 258 0.32 -25.57 9.69
N ARG A 259 0.10 -26.14 8.51
CA ARG A 259 -0.77 -25.52 7.49
C ARG A 259 -2.20 -25.36 8.01
N LYS A 260 -2.73 -26.39 8.68
CA LYS A 260 -4.05 -26.33 9.30
C LYS A 260 -4.13 -25.28 10.42
N GLU A 261 -3.10 -25.17 11.23
CA GLU A 261 -3.03 -24.16 12.30
C GLU A 261 -2.84 -22.74 11.75
N ALA A 262 -2.07 -22.55 10.67
CA ALA A 262 -1.89 -21.27 9.97
C ALA A 262 -3.19 -20.79 9.34
N THR A 263 -4.07 -21.72 8.90
CA THR A 263 -5.36 -21.39 8.28
C THR A 263 -6.38 -21.06 9.35
N VAL A 264 -6.51 -19.77 9.67
CA VAL A 264 -7.42 -19.28 10.73
C VAL A 264 -8.89 -19.35 10.33
N TYR A 265 -9.19 -19.22 9.03
CA TYR A 265 -10.52 -19.43 8.45
C TYR A 265 -10.41 -20.17 7.12
N ALA A 266 -11.27 -21.14 6.91
CA ALA A 266 -11.23 -21.99 5.72
C ALA A 266 -11.81 -21.33 4.46
N ALA A 267 -12.64 -20.31 4.62
CA ALA A 267 -13.26 -19.57 3.53
C ALA A 267 -12.94 -18.07 3.64
N MET A 268 -12.92 -17.37 2.50
CA MET A 268 -12.70 -15.92 2.44
C MET A 268 -13.79 -15.12 3.15
N VAL A 269 -15.01 -15.65 3.16
CA VAL A 269 -16.14 -15.21 3.99
C VAL A 269 -16.56 -16.41 4.83
N ASP A 270 -16.20 -16.43 6.10
CA ASP A 270 -16.43 -17.56 7.00
C ASP A 270 -17.39 -17.15 8.13
N PRO A 271 -18.45 -17.92 8.40
CA PRO A 271 -19.40 -17.61 9.48
C PRO A 271 -18.78 -17.54 10.89
N ALA A 272 -17.59 -18.09 11.08
CA ALA A 272 -16.87 -18.02 12.34
C ALA A 272 -16.09 -16.70 12.53
N MET A 273 -16.00 -15.87 11.51
CA MET A 273 -15.37 -14.55 11.62
C MET A 273 -16.16 -13.65 12.56
N PRO A 274 -15.50 -12.96 13.50
CA PRO A 274 -16.17 -11.98 14.35
C PRO A 274 -16.72 -10.80 13.54
N GLU A 275 -17.73 -10.13 14.07
CA GLU A 275 -18.24 -8.89 13.49
C GLU A 275 -17.11 -7.86 13.31
N GLY A 276 -17.08 -7.20 12.15
CA GLY A 276 -16.05 -6.23 11.79
C GLY A 276 -14.71 -6.83 11.35
N ARG A 277 -14.60 -8.18 11.21
CA ARG A 277 -13.39 -8.81 10.65
C ARG A 277 -13.23 -8.53 9.16
N ILE A 278 -14.33 -8.34 8.45
CA ILE A 278 -14.37 -7.92 7.04
C ILE A 278 -14.85 -6.47 7.00
N HIS A 279 -14.02 -5.60 6.45
CA HIS A 279 -14.33 -4.19 6.25
C HIS A 279 -14.83 -3.95 4.82
N PRO A 280 -15.83 -3.09 4.58
CA PRO A 280 -16.38 -2.89 3.24
C PRO A 280 -15.36 -2.49 2.17
N GLY A 281 -14.35 -1.69 2.52
CA GLY A 281 -13.33 -1.22 1.57
C GLY A 281 -12.00 -1.97 1.63
N ASP A 282 -11.61 -2.45 2.82
CA ASP A 282 -10.34 -3.15 3.04
C ASP A 282 -10.49 -4.68 3.07
N GLU A 283 -11.73 -5.17 3.03
CA GLU A 283 -12.12 -6.57 3.19
C GLU A 283 -11.41 -7.22 4.40
N ARG A 284 -10.40 -8.08 4.19
CA ARG A 284 -9.71 -8.80 5.27
C ARG A 284 -8.46 -8.12 5.77
N HIS A 285 -8.00 -7.05 5.09
CA HIS A 285 -6.87 -6.26 5.59
C HIS A 285 -7.17 -5.62 6.94
N LEU A 286 -6.22 -5.68 7.83
CA LEU A 286 -6.28 -5.04 9.14
C LEU A 286 -5.43 -3.76 9.20
N GLY A 287 -4.42 -3.64 8.31
CA GLY A 287 -3.54 -2.49 8.19
C GLY A 287 -3.90 -1.53 7.05
N GLY A 288 -5.16 -1.50 6.57
CA GLY A 288 -5.62 -0.61 5.51
C GLY A 288 -5.53 0.88 5.84
N CYS A 289 -6.10 1.74 4.99
CA CYS A 289 -6.08 3.18 5.21
C CYS A 289 -6.82 3.58 6.50
N PHE A 290 -6.35 4.65 7.15
CA PHE A 290 -6.86 5.16 8.43
C PHE A 290 -6.76 4.17 9.62
N GLN A 291 -6.17 3.00 9.45
CA GLN A 291 -5.98 2.00 10.52
C GLN A 291 -4.67 2.20 11.30
N ASP A 292 -4.18 3.43 11.39
CA ASP A 292 -2.85 3.77 11.91
C ASP A 292 -2.64 3.40 13.38
N ASN A 293 -3.72 3.35 14.18
CA ASN A 293 -3.67 3.06 15.61
C ASN A 293 -4.28 1.70 15.98
N ARG A 294 -4.54 0.85 14.99
CA ARG A 294 -5.24 -0.41 15.20
C ARG A 294 -4.44 -1.38 16.06
N VAL A 295 -5.12 -2.05 16.99
CA VAL A 295 -4.58 -3.23 17.69
C VAL A 295 -4.88 -4.46 16.85
N ILE A 296 -3.82 -5.13 16.38
CA ILE A 296 -3.89 -6.31 15.51
C ILE A 296 -3.25 -7.49 16.24
N PRO A 297 -4.02 -8.33 16.95
CA PRO A 297 -3.47 -9.50 17.64
C PRO A 297 -2.78 -10.45 16.68
N TYR A 298 -1.77 -11.18 17.17
CA TYR A 298 -1.14 -12.24 16.40
C TYR A 298 -2.13 -13.39 16.16
N GLU A 299 -2.09 -13.97 14.95
CA GLU A 299 -2.94 -15.09 14.53
C GLU A 299 -2.12 -16.14 13.79
N GLY A 300 -2.62 -17.36 13.74
CA GLY A 300 -2.01 -18.46 13.01
C GLY A 300 -0.87 -19.13 13.77
N ILE A 301 0.30 -19.27 13.15
CA ILE A 301 1.46 -19.98 13.69
C ILE A 301 2.65 -19.03 13.93
N PRO A 302 3.45 -19.25 14.98
CA PRO A 302 4.73 -18.56 15.11
C PRO A 302 5.69 -19.02 14.02
N VAL A 303 6.40 -18.07 13.39
CA VAL A 303 7.41 -18.34 12.34
C VAL A 303 8.50 -19.29 12.86
N SER A 304 8.83 -19.22 14.14
CA SER A 304 9.79 -20.14 14.80
C SER A 304 9.38 -21.62 14.77
N SER A 305 8.11 -21.94 14.47
CA SER A 305 7.65 -23.33 14.30
C SER A 305 7.82 -23.87 12.89
N MET A 306 8.16 -23.00 11.93
CA MET A 306 8.30 -23.39 10.52
C MET A 306 9.57 -24.23 10.29
N PRO A 307 9.51 -25.29 9.45
CA PRO A 307 10.69 -26.02 9.05
C PRO A 307 11.59 -25.18 8.14
N PRO A 308 12.90 -25.50 8.04
CA PRO A 308 13.85 -24.71 7.25
C PRO A 308 13.43 -24.44 5.79
N VAL A 309 12.74 -25.40 5.15
CA VAL A 309 12.23 -25.24 3.78
C VAL A 309 11.15 -24.17 3.70
N ALA A 310 10.27 -24.07 4.67
CA ALA A 310 9.24 -23.05 4.71
C ALA A 310 9.83 -21.67 5.08
N LEU A 311 10.81 -21.63 5.99
CA LEU A 311 11.52 -20.40 6.32
C LEU A 311 12.25 -19.81 5.10
N ALA A 312 12.89 -20.64 4.28
CA ALA A 312 13.52 -20.17 3.04
C ALA A 312 12.51 -19.53 2.07
N VAL A 313 11.32 -20.12 1.92
CA VAL A 313 10.27 -19.52 1.08
C VAL A 313 9.70 -18.25 1.72
N LEU A 314 9.58 -18.20 3.05
CA LEU A 314 9.15 -16.97 3.75
C LEU A 314 10.13 -15.81 3.52
N GLU A 315 11.45 -16.09 3.51
CA GLU A 315 12.45 -15.09 3.16
C GLU A 315 12.26 -14.56 1.73
N GLU A 316 11.92 -15.44 0.77
CA GLU A 316 11.59 -15.02 -0.61
C GLU A 316 10.31 -14.17 -0.65
N VAL A 317 9.27 -14.50 0.14
CA VAL A 317 8.07 -13.68 0.29
C VAL A 317 8.41 -12.29 0.84
N VAL A 318 9.24 -12.21 1.88
CA VAL A 318 9.70 -10.93 2.45
C VAL A 318 10.46 -10.12 1.40
N GLU A 319 11.38 -10.74 0.67
CA GLU A 319 12.14 -10.09 -0.40
C GLU A 319 11.24 -9.49 -1.50
N ASP A 320 10.23 -10.23 -1.95
CA ASP A 320 9.27 -9.75 -2.94
C ASP A 320 8.47 -8.55 -2.41
N PHE A 321 8.04 -8.59 -1.15
CA PHE A 321 7.28 -7.49 -0.55
C PHE A 321 8.09 -6.20 -0.41
N ILE A 322 9.39 -6.29 -0.10
CA ILE A 322 10.28 -5.14 0.07
C ILE A 322 11.10 -4.80 -1.19
N ALA A 323 10.85 -5.47 -2.32
CA ALA A 323 11.59 -5.28 -3.57
C ALA A 323 11.50 -3.86 -4.15
N TYR A 324 10.50 -3.07 -3.71
CA TYR A 324 10.37 -1.67 -4.11
C TYR A 324 11.45 -0.76 -3.49
N LEU A 325 12.10 -1.19 -2.40
CA LEU A 325 13.17 -0.42 -1.76
C LEU A 325 14.46 -0.46 -2.59
N PRO A 326 15.23 0.64 -2.64
CA PRO A 326 16.60 0.64 -3.15
C PRO A 326 17.47 -0.40 -2.41
N ASP A 327 18.54 -0.86 -3.03
CA ASP A 327 19.36 -1.98 -2.52
C ASP A 327 19.83 -1.80 -1.08
N GLY A 328 20.34 -0.60 -0.72
CA GLY A 328 20.79 -0.31 0.64
C GLY A 328 19.66 -0.39 1.67
N PRO A 329 18.61 0.44 1.57
CA PRO A 329 17.44 0.38 2.45
C PRO A 329 16.75 -1.00 2.45
N ARG A 330 16.75 -1.73 1.32
CA ARG A 330 16.22 -3.09 1.25
C ARG A 330 17.03 -4.05 2.11
N ALA A 331 18.37 -3.96 2.09
CA ALA A 331 19.23 -4.77 2.94
C ALA A 331 18.99 -4.46 4.44
N ALA A 332 18.89 -3.19 4.81
CA ALA A 332 18.56 -2.76 6.17
C ALA A 332 17.21 -3.31 6.63
N ARG A 333 16.17 -3.18 5.79
CA ARG A 333 14.81 -3.63 6.09
C ARG A 333 14.71 -5.15 6.20
N ARG A 334 15.36 -5.89 5.30
CA ARG A 334 15.46 -7.35 5.37
C ARG A 334 16.06 -7.79 6.70
N ARG A 335 17.20 -7.24 7.07
CA ARG A 335 17.87 -7.55 8.32
C ARG A 335 16.98 -7.29 9.54
N GLU A 336 16.33 -6.12 9.59
CA GLU A 336 15.40 -5.76 10.66
C GLU A 336 14.26 -6.79 10.79
N ILE A 337 13.64 -7.21 9.69
CA ILE A 337 12.57 -8.20 9.70
C ILE A 337 13.10 -9.57 10.15
N GLN A 338 14.26 -10.00 9.65
CA GLN A 338 14.86 -11.29 10.02
C GLN A 338 15.30 -11.35 11.49
N GLU A 339 15.80 -10.26 12.06
CA GLU A 339 16.13 -10.14 13.49
C GLU A 339 14.91 -10.39 14.38
N HIS A 340 13.66 -10.19 13.85
CA HIS A 340 12.39 -10.39 14.55
C HIS A 340 11.62 -11.66 14.11
N PHE A 341 12.20 -12.56 13.33
CA PHE A 341 11.53 -13.81 12.93
C PHE A 341 11.12 -14.67 14.13
N GLY A 342 11.88 -14.62 15.22
CA GLY A 342 11.54 -15.31 16.48
C GLY A 342 10.27 -14.78 17.16
N GLU A 343 9.85 -13.57 16.82
CA GLU A 343 8.64 -12.90 17.35
C GLU A 343 7.54 -12.78 16.27
N SER A 344 7.76 -13.35 15.08
CA SER A 344 6.85 -13.23 13.93
C SER A 344 5.80 -14.31 13.91
N TRP A 345 4.61 -13.98 13.35
CA TRP A 345 3.47 -14.86 13.19
C TRP A 345 2.97 -14.83 11.75
N PHE A 346 2.52 -15.98 11.28
CA PHE A 346 1.96 -16.14 9.93
C PHE A 346 0.55 -16.73 10.01
N SER A 347 -0.40 -16.10 9.32
CA SER A 347 -1.79 -16.54 9.24
C SER A 347 -2.29 -16.54 7.79
N TRP A 348 -3.28 -17.40 7.54
CA TRP A 348 -3.88 -17.62 6.24
C TRP A 348 -5.40 -17.72 6.34
N ILE A 349 -6.12 -17.23 5.30
CA ILE A 349 -7.57 -17.39 5.14
C ILE A 349 -7.85 -17.88 3.73
N GLY A 350 -8.78 -18.79 3.57
CA GLY A 350 -9.19 -19.31 2.28
C GLY A 350 -8.41 -20.53 1.80
N GLY A 351 -8.61 -20.89 0.55
CA GLY A 351 -7.90 -21.98 -0.10
C GLY A 351 -6.45 -21.63 -0.44
N TRP A 352 -5.63 -22.63 -0.69
CA TRP A 352 -4.22 -22.43 -1.08
C TRP A 352 -3.83 -23.22 -2.34
N GLU A 353 -4.71 -24.08 -2.81
CA GLU A 353 -4.51 -24.89 -4.03
C GLU A 353 -5.06 -24.20 -5.28
N GLY A 354 -4.49 -24.52 -6.41
CA GLY A 354 -5.00 -24.07 -7.72
C GLY A 354 -5.04 -22.55 -7.90
N GLN A 355 -6.23 -22.00 -8.16
CA GLN A 355 -6.51 -20.59 -8.40
C GLN A 355 -7.44 -19.97 -7.35
N GLU A 356 -7.58 -20.63 -6.20
CA GLU A 356 -8.45 -20.15 -5.13
C GLU A 356 -7.99 -18.78 -4.60
N ALA A 357 -8.98 -17.95 -4.25
CA ALA A 357 -8.70 -16.69 -3.55
C ALA A 357 -8.22 -16.96 -2.12
N PHE A 358 -7.33 -16.12 -1.63
CA PHE A 358 -6.78 -16.24 -0.29
C PHE A 358 -6.38 -14.88 0.27
N TYR A 359 -6.24 -14.84 1.59
CA TYR A 359 -5.57 -13.79 2.33
C TYR A 359 -4.43 -14.39 3.14
N PHE A 360 -3.33 -13.68 3.30
CA PHE A 360 -2.34 -13.98 4.32
C PHE A 360 -1.82 -12.73 5.02
N ARG A 361 -1.30 -12.94 6.24
CA ARG A 361 -0.58 -11.93 7.00
C ARG A 361 0.68 -12.50 7.62
N LEU A 362 1.81 -11.81 7.42
CA LEU A 362 3.02 -11.93 8.23
C LEU A 362 3.07 -10.72 9.16
N GLN A 363 3.18 -10.96 10.46
CA GLN A 363 3.19 -9.90 11.46
C GLN A 363 4.28 -10.12 12.49
N SER A 364 5.00 -9.04 12.82
CA SER A 364 6.01 -8.98 13.86
C SER A 364 5.98 -7.61 14.55
N PRO A 365 6.83 -7.35 15.57
CA PRO A 365 6.96 -6.00 16.13
C PRO A 365 7.41 -4.93 15.13
N VAL A 366 8.03 -5.31 14.02
CA VAL A 366 8.58 -4.36 13.04
C VAL A 366 7.88 -4.36 11.70
N VAL A 367 7.03 -5.34 11.41
CA VAL A 367 6.34 -5.42 10.11
C VAL A 367 4.95 -6.04 10.23
N VAL A 368 4.00 -5.51 9.46
CA VAL A 368 2.77 -6.17 9.04
C VAL A 368 2.78 -6.21 7.52
N MET A 369 2.72 -7.41 6.95
CA MET A 369 2.56 -7.65 5.50
C MET A 369 1.27 -8.42 5.28
N GLU A 370 0.42 -7.91 4.40
CA GLU A 370 -0.86 -8.52 4.06
C GLU A 370 -1.01 -8.63 2.55
N LEU A 371 -1.58 -9.71 2.07
CA LEU A 371 -2.10 -9.85 0.72
C LEU A 371 -3.52 -10.39 0.82
N ASP A 372 -4.44 -9.79 0.07
CA ASP A 372 -5.85 -10.17 0.01
C ASP A 372 -6.38 -10.17 -1.42
N HIS A 373 -7.16 -11.17 -1.76
CA HIS A 373 -7.97 -11.17 -2.97
C HIS A 373 -9.35 -10.59 -2.67
N HIS A 374 -9.82 -9.69 -3.52
CA HIS A 374 -11.03 -8.89 -3.30
C HIS A 374 -12.18 -9.25 -4.23
N THR A 375 -13.38 -8.91 -3.78
CA THR A 375 -14.57 -8.82 -4.63
C THR A 375 -14.43 -7.68 -5.64
N GLY A 376 -15.22 -7.69 -6.70
CA GLY A 376 -15.17 -6.63 -7.73
C GLY A 376 -15.71 -5.30 -7.21
N VAL A 377 -15.05 -4.21 -7.59
CA VAL A 377 -15.54 -2.83 -7.40
C VAL A 377 -16.06 -2.28 -8.72
N PHE A 378 -15.25 -2.35 -9.78
CA PHE A 378 -15.61 -2.03 -11.16
C PHE A 378 -15.78 -3.27 -12.04
N LEU A 379 -15.59 -4.45 -11.47
CA LEU A 379 -15.97 -5.75 -12.01
C LEU A 379 -17.11 -6.33 -11.18
N SER A 380 -17.89 -7.23 -11.74
CA SER A 380 -19.13 -7.74 -11.15
C SER A 380 -18.96 -9.05 -10.36
N ASN A 381 -17.72 -9.45 -10.04
CA ASN A 381 -17.50 -10.64 -9.22
C ASN A 381 -17.90 -10.37 -7.76
N GLU A 382 -18.90 -11.13 -7.29
CA GLU A 382 -19.40 -11.04 -5.91
C GLU A 382 -18.50 -11.77 -4.91
N GLU A 383 -17.67 -12.70 -5.41
CA GLU A 383 -16.69 -13.45 -4.61
C GLU A 383 -15.28 -12.93 -4.89
N PRO A 384 -14.36 -13.00 -3.90
CA PRO A 384 -12.97 -12.65 -4.11
C PRO A 384 -12.35 -13.41 -5.28
N ALA A 385 -11.65 -12.72 -6.17
CA ALA A 385 -11.12 -13.27 -7.40
C ALA A 385 -9.62 -13.03 -7.56
N PRO A 386 -8.88 -13.93 -8.22
CA PRO A 386 -7.42 -13.82 -8.34
C PRO A 386 -6.94 -12.64 -9.20
N PHE A 387 -7.82 -11.95 -9.90
CA PHE A 387 -7.52 -10.77 -10.71
C PHE A 387 -7.81 -9.44 -10.01
N HIS A 388 -8.37 -9.45 -8.78
CA HIS A 388 -8.46 -8.27 -7.92
C HIS A 388 -7.75 -8.56 -6.60
N MET A 389 -6.68 -7.83 -6.32
CA MET A 389 -5.91 -8.05 -5.12
C MET A 389 -5.33 -6.76 -4.57
N HIS A 390 -5.14 -6.77 -3.26
CA HIS A 390 -4.50 -5.71 -2.50
C HIS A 390 -3.33 -6.27 -1.69
N THR A 391 -2.30 -5.46 -1.50
CA THR A 391 -1.21 -5.74 -0.59
C THR A 391 -0.93 -4.53 0.29
N VAL A 392 -0.66 -4.79 1.56
CA VAL A 392 -0.33 -3.77 2.55
C VAL A 392 0.99 -4.11 3.22
N LEU A 393 1.83 -3.11 3.43
CA LEU A 393 2.99 -3.20 4.31
C LEU A 393 2.95 -2.03 5.29
N ARG A 394 3.07 -2.35 6.59
CA ARG A 394 3.12 -1.37 7.68
C ARG A 394 4.37 -1.57 8.53
N THR A 395 4.76 -0.51 9.22
CA THR A 395 5.85 -0.52 10.20
C THR A 395 5.30 -0.20 11.58
N PRO A 396 4.89 -1.25 12.37
CA PRO A 396 4.21 -1.11 13.65
C PRO A 396 5.01 -0.31 14.69
N HIS A 397 4.40 -0.11 15.87
CA HIS A 397 5.01 0.57 17.01
C HIS A 397 5.52 1.99 16.69
N GLY A 398 4.80 2.70 15.80
CA GLY A 398 4.97 4.13 15.63
C GLY A 398 5.90 4.57 14.49
N ASN A 399 6.42 3.66 13.67
CA ASN A 399 7.35 4.06 12.60
C ASN A 399 6.77 4.05 11.17
N ASP A 400 5.46 3.89 11.01
CA ASP A 400 4.82 4.32 9.76
C ASP A 400 5.11 5.81 9.55
N TYR A 401 5.26 6.23 8.30
CA TYR A 401 5.67 7.59 7.91
C TYR A 401 7.04 8.01 8.48
N GLY A 402 7.86 7.06 8.98
CA GLY A 402 9.13 7.35 9.63
C GLY A 402 9.01 8.18 10.92
N ARG A 403 7.84 8.16 11.58
CA ARG A 403 7.54 9.03 12.74
C ARG A 403 8.49 8.83 13.91
N GLU A 404 8.96 7.61 14.16
CA GLU A 404 9.96 7.37 15.23
C GLU A 404 11.31 8.04 14.88
N LEU A 405 11.73 8.06 13.61
CA LEU A 405 12.96 8.77 13.22
C LEU A 405 12.80 10.29 13.38
N VAL A 406 11.65 10.85 12.96
CA VAL A 406 11.36 12.29 13.08
C VAL A 406 11.43 12.79 14.52
N ARG A 407 10.96 12.00 15.50
CA ARG A 407 11.00 12.33 16.94
C ARG A 407 12.40 12.57 17.49
N HIS A 408 13.44 12.07 16.83
CA HIS A 408 14.82 12.25 17.27
C HIS A 408 15.45 13.58 16.80
N PHE A 409 14.75 14.37 15.97
CA PHE A 409 15.26 15.65 15.49
C PHE A 409 14.82 16.80 16.38
N PRO A 410 15.78 17.56 17.01
CA PRO A 410 15.46 18.64 17.98
C PRO A 410 14.64 19.78 17.38
N SER A 411 14.73 20.01 16.08
CA SER A 411 14.00 21.05 15.37
C SER A 411 12.49 20.77 15.25
N ILE A 412 12.06 19.54 15.58
CA ILE A 412 10.70 19.02 15.36
C ILE A 412 10.08 18.54 16.68
N ALA A 413 10.89 18.38 17.74
CA ALA A 413 10.38 17.98 19.04
C ALA A 413 9.38 19.02 19.58
N PRO A 414 8.21 18.60 20.13
CA PRO A 414 7.14 19.46 20.60
C PRO A 414 7.55 20.36 21.76
#